data_eb586f45dd6028248011744bd3c113b4
#
_entry.id   eb586f45dd6028248011744bd3c113b4
#
_cell.length_a   1.000
_cell.length_b   1.000
_cell.length_c   1.000
_cell.angle_alpha   90.00
_cell.angle_beta   90.00
_cell.angle_gamma   90.00
#
_symmetry.space_group_name_H-M   'P 1'
#
loop_
_entity.id
_entity.type
_entity.pdbx_description
1 polymer ?
#
loop_
_entity_poly.entity_id
_entity_poly.type
_entity_poly.pdbx_seq_one_letter_code
_entity_poly.pdbx_strand_id
1 'polypeptide(L)'
;MHALFVTAHIEPGRNEDEGVRFLESDVLPQLKQFPGVVGGYWLATKDSESLAVVLFENEAAAKQMAEVGLPQAPPPPGATLGAIEVREVIAHI
;
A
#
# COMPACT_ATOMS: atom_id res chain seq x y z
N MET A 1 -4.13 13.16 -10.59
CA MET A 1 -3.94 12.26 -9.45
C MET A 1 -3.91 10.82 -9.94
N HIS A 2 -3.01 10.05 -9.40
CA HIS A 2 -2.85 8.65 -9.74
C HIS A 2 -2.99 7.78 -8.49
N ALA A 3 -3.55 6.59 -8.66
CA ALA A 3 -3.72 5.63 -7.58
C ALA A 3 -2.78 4.45 -7.78
N LEU A 4 -2.19 4.00 -6.69
CA LEU A 4 -1.39 2.78 -6.64
C LEU A 4 -2.19 1.72 -5.90
N PHE A 5 -2.45 0.59 -6.56
CA PHE A 5 -3.10 -0.56 -5.96
C PHE A 5 -2.07 -1.61 -5.62
N VAL A 6 -2.13 -2.10 -4.38
CA VAL A 6 -1.23 -3.16 -3.93
C VAL A 6 -2.07 -4.24 -3.29
N THR A 7 -1.91 -5.47 -3.74
CA THR A 7 -2.50 -6.62 -3.07
C THR A 7 -1.41 -7.39 -2.35
N ALA A 8 -1.78 -8.05 -1.26
CA ALA A 8 -0.87 -8.90 -0.53
C ALA A 8 -1.60 -10.14 -0.04
N HIS A 9 -0.91 -11.28 -0.11
CA HIS A 9 -1.40 -12.53 0.46
C HIS A 9 -0.95 -12.60 1.92
N ILE A 10 -1.90 -12.84 2.81
CA ILE A 10 -1.64 -12.93 4.24
C ILE A 10 -1.69 -14.40 4.66
N GLU A 11 -0.66 -14.84 5.37
CA GLU A 11 -0.59 -16.20 5.90
C GLU A 11 -1.79 -16.50 6.81
N PRO A 12 -2.43 -17.68 6.68
CA PRO A 12 -3.51 -18.08 7.57
C PRO A 12 -3.06 -18.07 9.04
N GLY A 13 -3.95 -17.64 9.93
CA GLY A 13 -3.65 -17.61 11.35
C GLY A 13 -2.93 -16.36 11.84
N ARG A 14 -2.59 -15.43 10.95
CA ARG A 14 -2.00 -14.16 11.35
C ARG A 14 -3.04 -13.25 11.99
N ASN A 15 -2.60 -12.53 13.00
CA ASN A 15 -3.45 -11.58 13.71
C ASN A 15 -3.51 -10.26 12.93
N GLU A 16 -4.73 -9.83 12.59
CA GLU A 16 -4.93 -8.57 11.87
C GLU A 16 -4.41 -7.37 12.68
N ASP A 17 -4.50 -7.42 14.01
CA ASP A 17 -4.01 -6.34 14.85
C ASP A 17 -2.50 -6.14 14.72
N GLU A 18 -1.73 -7.21 14.49
CA GLU A 18 -0.28 -7.09 14.21
C GLU A 18 -0.03 -6.33 12.93
N GLY A 19 -0.82 -6.61 11.89
CA GLY A 19 -0.72 -5.91 10.62
C GLY A 19 -1.04 -4.43 10.76
N VAL A 20 -2.09 -4.10 11.50
CA VAL A 20 -2.48 -2.71 11.76
C VAL A 20 -1.38 -1.97 12.52
N ARG A 21 -0.80 -2.60 13.55
CA ARG A 21 0.31 -1.99 14.30
C ARG A 21 1.52 -1.75 13.42
N PHE A 22 1.85 -2.69 12.54
CA PHE A 22 2.96 -2.54 11.61
C PHE A 22 2.71 -1.35 10.66
N LEU A 23 1.49 -1.24 10.13
CA LEU A 23 1.11 -0.11 9.29
C LEU A 23 1.28 1.22 10.02
N GLU A 24 0.74 1.31 11.24
CA GLU A 24 0.77 2.56 12.00
C GLU A 24 2.17 2.95 12.45
N SER A 25 3.02 1.98 12.78
CA SER A 25 4.36 2.27 13.31
C SER A 25 5.41 2.41 12.22
N ASP A 26 5.35 1.61 11.16
CA ASP A 26 6.44 1.52 10.18
C ASP A 26 6.07 2.04 8.80
N VAL A 27 4.84 1.80 8.34
CA VAL A 27 4.45 2.13 6.97
C VAL A 27 3.91 3.54 6.84
N LEU A 28 2.90 3.90 7.62
CA LEU A 28 2.25 5.21 7.50
C LEU A 28 3.20 6.40 7.74
N PRO A 29 4.09 6.36 8.76
CA PRO A 29 5.01 7.47 8.95
C PRO A 29 5.96 7.67 7.76
N GLN A 30 6.42 6.61 7.13
CA GLN A 30 7.29 6.70 5.96
C GLN A 30 6.54 7.24 4.75
N LEU A 31 5.30 6.78 4.53
CA LEU A 31 4.48 7.25 3.43
C LEU A 31 4.15 8.74 3.55
N LYS A 32 3.90 9.22 4.76
CA LYS A 32 3.65 10.65 4.98
C LYS A 32 4.81 11.53 4.57
N GLN A 33 6.03 11.01 4.59
CA GLN A 33 7.23 11.73 4.19
C GLN A 33 7.55 11.55 2.70
N PHE A 34 6.89 10.63 2.01
CA PHE A 34 7.16 10.35 0.61
C PHE A 34 6.56 11.46 -0.27
N PRO A 35 7.37 12.06 -1.17
CA PRO A 35 6.87 13.16 -2.01
C PRO A 35 5.69 12.73 -2.87
N GLY A 36 4.66 13.56 -2.91
CA GLY A 36 3.51 13.36 -3.80
C GLY A 36 2.39 12.51 -3.23
N VAL A 37 2.53 11.96 -2.03
CA VAL A 37 1.44 11.20 -1.39
C VAL A 37 0.33 12.14 -0.97
N VAL A 38 -0.89 11.86 -1.42
CA VAL A 38 -2.09 12.65 -1.10
C VAL A 38 -2.90 11.97 -0.01
N GLY A 39 -2.96 10.66 0.00
CA GLY A 39 -3.72 9.88 0.97
C GLY A 39 -3.66 8.40 0.65
N GLY A 40 -4.40 7.61 1.38
CA GLY A 40 -4.43 6.17 1.13
C GLY A 40 -5.41 5.45 2.03
N TYR A 41 -5.72 4.22 1.65
CA TYR A 41 -6.61 3.33 2.38
C TYR A 41 -6.03 1.94 2.42
N TRP A 42 -6.05 1.33 3.59
CA TRP A 42 -5.66 -0.06 3.78
C TRP A 42 -6.91 -0.81 4.22
N LEU A 43 -7.35 -1.74 3.40
CA LEU A 43 -8.60 -2.46 3.63
C LEU A 43 -8.34 -3.71 4.44
N ALA A 44 -9.36 -4.13 5.19
CA ALA A 44 -9.27 -5.35 6.00
C ALA A 44 -9.00 -6.57 5.13
N THR A 45 -8.26 -7.52 5.67
CA THR A 45 -7.97 -8.78 4.98
C THR A 45 -9.25 -9.59 4.80
N LYS A 46 -9.45 -10.10 3.59
CA LYS A 46 -10.57 -10.97 3.26
C LYS A 46 -10.05 -12.12 2.41
N ASP A 47 -10.41 -13.35 2.76
CA ASP A 47 -9.97 -14.55 2.03
C ASP A 47 -8.45 -14.60 1.87
N SER A 48 -7.73 -14.27 2.94
CA SER A 48 -6.26 -14.24 2.98
C SER A 48 -5.63 -13.20 2.05
N GLU A 49 -6.41 -12.24 1.56
CA GLU A 49 -5.91 -11.17 0.71
C GLU A 49 -6.19 -9.81 1.32
N SER A 50 -5.19 -8.95 1.31
CA SER A 50 -5.33 -7.55 1.71
C SER A 50 -5.16 -6.65 0.49
N LEU A 51 -5.76 -5.46 0.55
CA LEU A 51 -5.71 -4.48 -0.53
C LEU A 51 -5.39 -3.12 0.04
N ALA A 52 -4.43 -2.44 -0.57
CA ALA A 52 -4.11 -1.06 -0.25
C ALA A 52 -4.27 -0.19 -1.49
N VAL A 53 -4.76 1.02 -1.29
CA VAL A 53 -4.86 2.04 -2.34
C VAL A 53 -4.18 3.29 -1.82
N VAL A 54 -3.13 3.73 -2.50
CA VAL A 54 -2.41 4.95 -2.13
C VAL A 54 -2.55 5.97 -3.26
N LEU A 55 -2.89 7.19 -2.92
CA LEU A 55 -3.14 8.27 -3.87
C LEU A 55 -1.93 9.19 -3.96
N PHE A 56 -1.55 9.55 -5.19
CA PHE A 56 -0.41 10.42 -5.47
C PHE A 56 -0.84 11.59 -6.34
N GLU A 57 -0.15 12.73 -6.18
CA GLU A 57 -0.42 13.94 -6.96
C GLU A 57 -0.26 13.73 -8.46
N ASN A 58 0.70 12.91 -8.86
CA ASN A 58 1.03 12.69 -10.27
C ASN A 58 1.52 11.27 -10.54
N GLU A 59 1.62 10.92 -11.81
CA GLU A 59 2.04 9.60 -12.25
C GLU A 59 3.47 9.26 -11.83
N ALA A 60 4.37 10.23 -11.92
CA ALA A 60 5.78 9.99 -11.60
C ALA A 60 5.97 9.55 -10.15
N ALA A 61 5.26 10.19 -9.21
CA ALA A 61 5.32 9.82 -7.80
C ALA A 61 4.77 8.41 -7.56
N ALA A 62 3.65 8.07 -8.21
CA ALA A 62 3.05 6.74 -8.10
C ALA A 62 3.98 5.66 -8.65
N LYS A 63 4.58 5.90 -9.81
CA LYS A 63 5.52 4.96 -10.42
C LYS A 63 6.79 4.80 -9.60
N GLN A 64 7.29 5.88 -9.00
CA GLN A 64 8.46 5.83 -8.14
C GLN A 64 8.21 4.88 -6.96
N MET A 65 7.04 4.98 -6.34
CA MET A 65 6.67 4.07 -5.26
C MET A 65 6.55 2.63 -5.74
N ALA A 66 5.89 2.42 -6.88
CA ALA A 66 5.66 1.08 -7.42
C ALA A 66 6.96 0.38 -7.84
N GLU A 67 7.88 1.11 -8.46
CA GLU A 67 9.07 0.53 -9.07
C GLU A 67 10.28 0.52 -8.13
N VAL A 68 10.36 1.45 -7.20
CA VAL A 68 11.51 1.62 -6.32
C VAL A 68 11.15 1.45 -4.85
N GLY A 69 10.15 2.19 -4.36
CA GLY A 69 9.80 2.20 -2.94
C GLY A 69 9.33 0.85 -2.42
N LEU A 70 8.31 0.28 -3.06
CA LEU A 70 7.75 -1.00 -2.63
C LEU A 70 8.70 -2.18 -2.76
N PRO A 71 9.42 -2.34 -3.89
CA PRO A 71 10.36 -3.46 -4.02
C PRO A 71 11.48 -3.46 -2.97
N GLN A 72 11.84 -2.28 -2.45
CA GLN A 72 12.90 -2.15 -1.45
C GLN A 72 12.39 -2.21 -0.01
N ALA A 73 11.08 -2.02 0.19
CA ALA A 73 10.50 -2.04 1.52
C ALA A 73 10.29 -3.48 1.99
N PRO A 74 10.63 -3.81 3.24
CA PRO A 74 10.34 -5.14 3.75
C PRO A 74 8.82 -5.33 3.89
N PRO A 75 8.29 -6.51 3.48
CA PRO A 75 6.87 -6.77 3.66
C PRO A 75 6.53 -6.95 5.14
N PRO A 76 5.27 -6.70 5.53
CA PRO A 76 4.81 -7.02 6.89
C PRO A 76 5.01 -8.51 7.20
N PRO A 77 5.20 -8.87 8.47
CA PRO A 77 5.31 -10.28 8.86
C PRO A 77 4.11 -11.10 8.38
N GLY A 78 4.37 -12.22 7.72
CA GLY A 78 3.33 -13.11 7.22
C GLY A 78 2.62 -12.64 5.96
N ALA A 79 3.15 -11.60 5.29
CA ALA A 79 2.56 -11.07 4.06
C ALA A 79 3.51 -11.28 2.88
N THR A 80 2.93 -11.58 1.72
CA THR A 80 3.65 -11.67 0.45
C THR A 80 2.98 -10.73 -0.53
N LEU A 81 3.76 -9.83 -1.15
CA LEU A 81 3.21 -8.90 -2.13
C LEU A 81 2.66 -9.65 -3.34
N GLY A 82 1.47 -9.24 -3.77
CA GLY A 82 0.83 -9.75 -4.96
C GLY A 82 0.97 -8.76 -6.12
N ALA A 83 -0.16 -8.28 -6.62
CA ALA A 83 -0.17 -7.33 -7.73
C ALA A 83 0.13 -5.91 -7.28
N ILE A 84 0.85 -5.17 -8.12
CA ILE A 84 1.10 -3.74 -7.95
C ILE A 84 0.68 -3.07 -9.27
N GLU A 85 -0.21 -2.08 -9.18
CA GLU A 85 -0.77 -1.45 -10.38
C GLU A 85 -0.96 0.04 -10.15
N VAL A 86 -0.59 0.84 -11.15
CA VAL A 86 -0.77 2.31 -11.15
C VAL A 86 -1.86 2.65 -12.15
N ARG A 87 -2.84 3.45 -11.72
CA ARG A 87 -3.93 3.90 -12.59
C ARG A 87 -4.21 5.39 -12.38
N GLU A 88 -4.57 6.06 -13.45
CA GLU A 88 -5.05 7.44 -13.35
C GLU A 88 -6.41 7.49 -12.66
N VAL A 89 -6.58 8.45 -11.75
CA VAL A 89 -7.87 8.69 -11.11
C VAL A 89 -8.66 9.62 -12.00
N ILE A 90 -9.77 9.14 -12.53
CA ILE A 90 -10.61 9.93 -13.46
C ILE A 90 -11.72 10.69 -12.75
N ALA A 91 -12.05 10.31 -11.51
CA ALA A 91 -13.07 11.00 -10.71
C ALA A 91 -12.90 10.63 -9.23
N HIS A 92 -13.25 11.55 -8.36
CA HIS A 92 -13.27 11.34 -6.91
C HIS A 92 -14.25 12.29 -6.25
N ILE A 93 -14.61 12.01 -5.02
CA ILE A 93 -15.48 12.87 -4.23
C ILE A 93 -14.78 13.30 -2.94
#